data_acde8c0393433667553e97da8b9c5896
#
_entry.id   acde8c0393433667553e97da8b9c5896
#
_cell.length_a   1.000
_cell.length_b   1.000
_cell.length_c   1.000
_cell.angle_alpha   90.00
_cell.angle_beta   90.00
_cell.angle_gamma   90.00
#
_symmetry.space_group_name_H-M   'P 1'
#
loop_
_entity.id
_entity.type
_entity.pdbx_description
1 polymer ?
#
loop_
_entity_poly.entity_id
_entity_poly.type
_entity_poly.pdbx_seq_one_letter_code
_entity_poly.pdbx_strand_id
1 'polypeptide(L)'
;RQRQMCIRDSVKKTLEKIIAQIFKRYKTTETSIMLDKLKNLGFKYSTVAGITVSMSDVVTTDKKEAIIEEAQGKVDKINKQYKRGLITEEERYNKVIETWNGAKDKVQEELQEIANSDLENPIFMMMHSKARGNISNFTQVAGMRGLMAKPDGSSVEIPVLSNFIEGLSVAEFFLSTHGARKGSADTALKTADSGYLTRRLVDVSQDMIVREEDCGTDQGMVVKAFINEKTGAVIESLRDRIVGRFANKKIINPETKEVIVDKLQMINESLADKIIDAGITEVEIRTILTCGTQNGVCQKCYGRNLATGNLVEIGEAVGVMAAQSIGEPGTQLTMRTFHTGGVAGVEDITQGLPRVQELFEARNPKGKATIAEIDGVVSKIKEDHGKYKISITNKLETKEHITNYGSKLCVEKGTEVHCGDKLTEGAISPKELLAVTDPITTQDYILKEVQYTYRSQGVDISDKHIEVIARRMISKIRIVDGGDTKFLPGSLVNFREFTDGNKDAIIQGKKPALGKPLLLGITKAALETDSFLSAASFQETTRILTDAAIRGKVDHLCGLKENVIIGKVIPAGTGIKNYRDVDYELKTEFMDEEPLEPVSYTHLTLPTKLEVEI
;
A
#
# COMPACT_ATOMS: atom_id res chain seq x y z
N ARG A 1 41.71 -1.30 8.62
CA ARG A 1 42.13 -1.56 7.23
C ARG A 1 41.47 -2.80 6.62
N GLN A 2 41.33 -3.91 7.32
CA GLN A 2 40.65 -5.11 6.81
C GLN A 2 39.15 -4.89 6.55
N ARG A 3 38.44 -4.04 7.31
CA ARG A 3 37.04 -3.69 7.07
C ARG A 3 36.82 -2.85 5.80
N GLN A 4 37.84 -2.19 5.27
CA GLN A 4 37.72 -1.41 4.04
C GLN A 4 37.77 -2.26 2.76
N MET A 5 38.31 -3.49 2.84
CA MET A 5 38.33 -4.38 1.67
C MET A 5 36.99 -5.07 1.39
N CYS A 6 36.07 -5.15 2.37
CA CYS A 6 34.71 -5.71 2.18
C CYS A 6 33.72 -4.75 1.51
N ILE A 7 34.15 -3.58 1.04
CA ILE A 7 33.29 -2.63 0.32
C ILE A 7 32.95 -3.15 -1.10
N ARG A 8 33.72 -4.10 -1.62
CA ARG A 8 33.44 -4.71 -2.94
C ARG A 8 32.05 -5.34 -3.04
N ASP A 9 31.49 -5.83 -1.92
CA ASP A 9 30.19 -6.51 -1.90
C ASP A 9 29.07 -5.63 -1.36
N SER A 10 29.28 -4.31 -1.28
CA SER A 10 28.29 -3.37 -0.73
C SER A 10 27.22 -3.03 -1.74
N VAL A 11 26.25 -3.91 -1.88
CA VAL A 11 25.02 -3.67 -2.65
C VAL A 11 24.10 -2.66 -1.94
N LYS A 12 23.09 -2.15 -2.64
CA LYS A 12 22.13 -1.17 -2.16
C LYS A 12 21.62 -1.44 -0.72
N LYS A 13 21.23 -2.67 -0.40
CA LYS A 13 20.75 -3.05 0.96
C LYS A 13 21.80 -2.87 2.05
N THR A 14 23.07 -3.12 1.76
CA THR A 14 24.16 -2.93 2.73
C THR A 14 24.39 -1.44 2.98
N LEU A 15 24.35 -0.64 1.92
CA LEU A 15 24.47 0.82 2.00
C LEU A 15 23.33 1.44 2.80
N GLU A 16 22.10 1.01 2.59
CA GLU A 16 20.92 1.42 3.36
C GLU A 16 21.09 1.13 4.86
N LYS A 17 21.60 -0.05 5.22
CA LYS A 17 21.91 -0.40 6.62
C LYS A 17 22.97 0.51 7.23
N ILE A 18 24.03 0.82 6.48
CA ILE A 18 25.09 1.73 6.93
C ILE A 18 24.54 3.13 7.16
N ILE A 19 23.75 3.65 6.23
CA ILE A 19 23.10 4.97 6.34
C ILE A 19 22.18 5.01 7.57
N ALA A 20 21.36 3.97 7.77
CA ALA A 20 20.48 3.86 8.94
C ALA A 20 21.25 3.87 10.27
N GLN A 21 22.39 3.17 10.34
CA GLN A 21 23.25 3.16 11.52
C GLN A 21 23.88 4.53 11.80
N ILE A 22 24.31 5.23 10.75
CA ILE A 22 24.88 6.58 10.85
C ILE A 22 23.81 7.57 11.30
N PHE A 23 22.62 7.52 10.71
CA PHE A 23 21.51 8.37 11.11
C PHE A 23 21.12 8.15 12.58
N LYS A 24 21.09 6.90 13.05
CA LYS A 24 20.80 6.57 14.44
C LYS A 24 21.81 7.22 15.40
N ARG A 25 23.09 7.29 15.00
CA ARG A 25 24.18 7.81 15.84
C ARG A 25 24.36 9.32 15.77
N TYR A 26 24.30 9.90 14.59
CA TYR A 26 24.70 11.28 14.31
C TYR A 26 23.55 12.23 13.92
N LYS A 27 22.33 11.71 13.77
CA LYS A 27 21.13 12.46 13.36
C LYS A 27 21.25 13.10 11.97
N THR A 28 20.42 14.10 11.68
CA THR A 28 20.18 14.61 10.33
C THR A 28 21.40 15.32 9.71
N THR A 29 22.03 16.24 10.43
CA THR A 29 23.07 17.13 9.88
C THR A 29 24.30 16.37 9.39
N GLU A 30 24.89 15.56 10.26
CA GLU A 30 26.09 14.78 9.91
C GLU A 30 25.81 13.72 8.85
N THR A 31 24.60 13.13 8.89
CA THR A 31 24.18 12.15 7.87
C THR A 31 24.04 12.81 6.50
N SER A 32 23.50 14.03 6.42
CA SER A 32 23.40 14.79 5.17
C SER A 32 24.77 15.07 4.57
N ILE A 33 25.73 15.54 5.37
CA ILE A 33 27.12 15.79 4.93
C ILE A 33 27.77 14.49 4.42
N MET A 34 27.55 13.38 5.13
CA MET A 34 28.07 12.09 4.71
C MET A 34 27.48 11.61 3.39
N LEU A 35 26.17 11.78 3.19
CA LEU A 35 25.48 11.42 1.94
C LEU A 35 25.99 12.25 0.76
N ASP A 36 26.23 13.55 0.95
CA ASP A 36 26.82 14.41 -0.08
C ASP A 36 28.24 13.98 -0.44
N LYS A 37 29.07 13.64 0.56
CA LYS A 37 30.41 13.10 0.32
C LYS A 37 30.36 11.78 -0.44
N LEU A 38 29.43 10.87 -0.08
CA LEU A 38 29.23 9.59 -0.75
C LEU A 38 28.79 9.79 -2.23
N LYS A 39 27.83 10.68 -2.46
CA LYS A 39 27.36 11.07 -3.79
C LYS A 39 28.52 11.59 -4.64
N ASN A 40 29.28 12.57 -4.14
CA ASN A 40 30.40 13.18 -4.84
C ASN A 40 31.52 12.16 -5.13
N LEU A 41 31.80 11.24 -4.18
CA LEU A 41 32.72 10.15 -4.38
C LEU A 41 32.27 9.24 -5.53
N GLY A 42 30.99 8.84 -5.53
CA GLY A 42 30.40 8.04 -6.61
C GLY A 42 30.55 8.69 -7.97
N PHE A 43 30.18 9.95 -8.12
CA PHE A 43 30.31 10.70 -9.37
C PHE A 43 31.79 10.82 -9.82
N LYS A 44 32.69 11.18 -8.90
CA LYS A 44 34.11 11.32 -9.21
C LYS A 44 34.70 10.01 -9.76
N TYR A 45 34.49 8.91 -9.07
CA TYR A 45 35.07 7.63 -9.48
C TYR A 45 34.37 7.01 -10.69
N SER A 46 33.08 7.20 -10.86
CA SER A 46 32.35 6.80 -12.07
C SER A 46 32.90 7.52 -13.31
N THR A 47 33.19 8.82 -13.17
CA THR A 47 33.79 9.62 -14.26
C THR A 47 35.24 9.18 -14.57
N VAL A 48 36.05 8.94 -13.51
CA VAL A 48 37.46 8.51 -13.68
C VAL A 48 37.52 7.10 -14.27
N ALA A 49 36.62 6.19 -13.88
CA ALA A 49 36.57 4.84 -14.40
C ALA A 49 36.15 4.77 -15.88
N GLY A 50 35.46 5.81 -16.39
CA GLY A 50 35.04 5.86 -17.79
C GLY A 50 34.14 4.69 -18.19
N ILE A 51 33.21 4.28 -17.29
CA ILE A 51 32.31 3.14 -17.54
C ILE A 51 31.46 3.42 -18.78
N THR A 52 31.65 2.61 -19.80
CA THR A 52 30.93 2.66 -21.06
C THR A 52 30.29 1.31 -21.38
N VAL A 53 29.26 1.31 -22.20
CA VAL A 53 28.58 0.08 -22.63
C VAL A 53 28.69 0.01 -24.16
N SER A 54 29.19 -1.12 -24.65
CA SER A 54 29.24 -1.42 -26.07
C SER A 54 28.32 -2.60 -26.44
N MET A 55 28.09 -2.81 -27.74
CA MET A 55 27.31 -3.98 -28.18
C MET A 55 28.01 -5.30 -27.89
N SER A 56 29.35 -5.31 -27.82
CA SER A 56 30.14 -6.49 -27.44
C SER A 56 29.99 -6.91 -25.99
N ASP A 57 29.54 -6.00 -25.10
CA ASP A 57 29.37 -6.29 -23.66
C ASP A 57 28.07 -7.06 -23.39
N VAL A 58 27.19 -7.16 -24.37
CA VAL A 58 25.96 -7.94 -24.26
C VAL A 58 26.23 -9.40 -24.63
N VAL A 59 26.40 -10.21 -23.60
CA VAL A 59 26.69 -11.65 -23.72
C VAL A 59 25.39 -12.42 -23.90
N THR A 60 25.31 -13.25 -24.94
CA THR A 60 24.19 -14.17 -25.22
C THR A 60 24.51 -15.57 -24.69
N THR A 61 23.50 -16.44 -24.57
CA THR A 61 23.70 -17.84 -24.18
C THR A 61 23.56 -18.76 -25.39
N ASP A 62 24.48 -19.71 -25.55
CA ASP A 62 24.45 -20.72 -26.63
C ASP A 62 23.34 -21.77 -26.39
N LYS A 63 22.85 -21.90 -25.16
CA LYS A 63 21.80 -22.87 -24.81
C LYS A 63 20.38 -22.44 -25.23
N LYS A 64 20.22 -21.20 -25.68
CA LYS A 64 18.92 -20.61 -26.05
C LYS A 64 18.18 -21.48 -27.06
N GLU A 65 18.83 -21.88 -28.16
CA GLU A 65 18.22 -22.66 -29.24
C GLU A 65 17.70 -23.98 -28.74
N ALA A 66 18.48 -24.70 -27.93
CA ALA A 66 18.08 -26.00 -27.37
C ALA A 66 16.85 -25.89 -26.46
N ILE A 67 16.76 -24.80 -25.63
CA ILE A 67 15.61 -24.57 -24.76
C ILE A 67 14.37 -24.25 -25.60
N ILE A 68 14.52 -23.48 -26.68
CA ILE A 68 13.41 -23.13 -27.57
C ILE A 68 12.90 -24.37 -28.31
N GLU A 69 13.77 -25.22 -28.83
CA GLU A 69 13.39 -26.49 -29.50
C GLU A 69 12.65 -27.45 -28.56
N GLU A 70 13.12 -27.58 -27.31
CA GLU A 70 12.44 -28.38 -26.28
C GLU A 70 11.01 -27.83 -26.01
N ALA A 71 10.88 -26.52 -25.87
CA ALA A 71 9.59 -25.88 -25.64
C ALA A 71 8.65 -26.05 -26.84
N GLN A 72 9.13 -25.86 -28.07
CA GLN A 72 8.36 -26.05 -29.28
C GLN A 72 7.87 -27.50 -29.40
N GLY A 73 8.72 -28.49 -29.09
CA GLY A 73 8.34 -29.89 -29.05
C GLY A 73 7.22 -30.22 -28.05
N LYS A 74 7.19 -29.52 -26.91
CA LYS A 74 6.10 -29.61 -25.91
C LYS A 74 4.81 -28.99 -26.44
N VAL A 75 4.89 -27.81 -27.03
CA VAL A 75 3.74 -27.09 -27.63
C VAL A 75 3.11 -27.92 -28.74
N ASP A 76 3.92 -28.59 -29.60
CA ASP A 76 3.42 -29.44 -30.66
C ASP A 76 2.67 -30.68 -30.11
N LYS A 77 3.13 -31.24 -29.00
CA LYS A 77 2.41 -32.32 -28.30
C LYS A 77 1.06 -31.85 -27.76
N ILE A 78 1.02 -30.66 -27.14
CA ILE A 78 -0.23 -30.05 -26.62
C ILE A 78 -1.22 -29.81 -27.77
N ASN A 79 -0.75 -29.25 -28.88
CA ASN A 79 -1.57 -29.03 -30.08
C ASN A 79 -2.09 -30.35 -30.70
N LYS A 80 -1.30 -31.42 -30.67
CA LYS A 80 -1.75 -32.75 -31.09
C LYS A 80 -2.81 -33.33 -30.16
N GLN A 81 -2.71 -33.13 -28.85
CA GLN A 81 -3.73 -33.52 -27.87
C GLN A 81 -5.04 -32.78 -28.10
N TYR A 82 -4.98 -31.47 -28.36
CA TYR A 82 -6.16 -30.67 -28.70
C TYR A 82 -6.84 -31.18 -30.00
N LYS A 83 -6.07 -31.40 -31.08
CA LYS A 83 -6.61 -31.94 -32.33
C LYS A 83 -7.27 -33.32 -32.19
N ARG A 84 -6.90 -34.07 -31.15
CA ARG A 84 -7.51 -35.38 -30.80
C ARG A 84 -8.73 -35.21 -29.88
N GLY A 85 -9.10 -33.99 -29.48
CA GLY A 85 -10.22 -33.73 -28.58
C GLY A 85 -10.00 -34.14 -27.13
N LEU A 86 -8.73 -34.30 -26.69
CA LEU A 86 -8.39 -34.70 -25.31
C LEU A 86 -8.39 -33.53 -24.32
N ILE A 87 -8.24 -32.31 -24.80
CA ILE A 87 -8.20 -31.10 -24.01
C ILE A 87 -9.07 -30.03 -24.63
N THR A 88 -9.57 -29.12 -23.78
CA THR A 88 -10.37 -27.95 -24.23
C THR A 88 -9.47 -26.87 -24.83
N GLU A 89 -10.04 -25.88 -25.54
CA GLU A 89 -9.31 -24.74 -26.11
C GLU A 89 -8.65 -23.91 -25.00
N GLU A 90 -9.36 -23.70 -23.90
CA GLU A 90 -8.87 -22.94 -22.76
C GLU A 90 -7.68 -23.65 -22.07
N GLU A 91 -7.77 -24.97 -21.90
CA GLU A 91 -6.66 -25.77 -21.35
C GLU A 91 -5.45 -25.76 -22.28
N ARG A 92 -5.68 -25.85 -23.60
CA ARG A 92 -4.62 -25.76 -24.61
C ARG A 92 -3.89 -24.43 -24.48
N TYR A 93 -4.65 -23.31 -24.48
CA TYR A 93 -4.13 -21.95 -24.36
C TYR A 93 -3.28 -21.79 -23.09
N ASN A 94 -3.81 -22.18 -21.94
CA ASN A 94 -3.12 -22.07 -20.65
C ASN A 94 -1.82 -22.89 -20.63
N LYS A 95 -1.83 -24.14 -21.12
CA LYS A 95 -0.64 -24.99 -21.18
C LYS A 95 0.42 -24.46 -22.14
N VAL A 96 0.03 -23.85 -23.27
CA VAL A 96 0.96 -23.21 -24.22
C VAL A 96 1.65 -22.02 -23.58
N ILE A 97 0.90 -21.14 -22.90
CA ILE A 97 1.45 -19.97 -22.21
C ILE A 97 2.40 -20.40 -21.09
N GLU A 98 2.01 -21.38 -20.28
CA GLU A 98 2.85 -21.93 -19.21
C GLU A 98 4.17 -22.50 -19.77
N THR A 99 4.11 -23.23 -20.88
CA THR A 99 5.31 -23.79 -21.52
C THR A 99 6.27 -22.70 -21.97
N TRP A 100 5.78 -21.62 -22.61
CA TRP A 100 6.62 -20.54 -23.07
C TRP A 100 7.16 -19.66 -21.95
N ASN A 101 6.39 -19.44 -20.88
CA ASN A 101 6.90 -18.76 -19.69
C ASN A 101 8.02 -19.57 -19.03
N GLY A 102 7.83 -20.88 -18.88
CA GLY A 102 8.87 -21.76 -18.36
C GLY A 102 10.14 -21.81 -19.23
N ALA A 103 10.01 -21.69 -20.55
CA ALA A 103 11.17 -21.58 -21.44
C ALA A 103 11.92 -20.23 -21.23
N LYS A 104 11.17 -19.13 -21.12
CA LYS A 104 11.74 -17.81 -20.83
C LYS A 104 12.48 -17.78 -19.49
N ASP A 105 11.88 -18.40 -18.45
CA ASP A 105 12.48 -18.46 -17.12
C ASP A 105 13.80 -19.25 -17.13
N LYS A 106 13.87 -20.37 -17.85
CA LYS A 106 15.12 -21.13 -18.04
C LYS A 106 16.20 -20.29 -18.74
N VAL A 107 15.85 -19.56 -19.80
CA VAL A 107 16.80 -18.65 -20.49
C VAL A 107 17.26 -17.54 -19.53
N GLN A 108 16.37 -17.03 -18.68
CA GLN A 108 16.71 -16.03 -17.68
C GLN A 108 17.67 -16.58 -16.61
N GLU A 109 17.45 -17.81 -16.14
CA GLU A 109 18.34 -18.47 -15.18
C GLU A 109 19.76 -18.66 -15.74
N GLU A 110 19.90 -19.13 -16.97
CA GLU A 110 21.19 -19.23 -17.63
C GLU A 110 21.91 -17.88 -17.77
N LEU A 111 21.18 -16.84 -18.16
CA LEU A 111 21.74 -15.48 -18.23
C LEU A 111 22.11 -14.93 -16.85
N GLN A 112 21.37 -15.31 -15.80
CA GLN A 112 21.71 -14.94 -14.43
C GLN A 112 22.98 -15.61 -13.94
N GLU A 113 23.24 -16.88 -14.33
CA GLU A 113 24.48 -17.58 -14.03
C GLU A 113 25.67 -16.90 -14.73
N ILE A 114 25.54 -16.53 -15.99
CA ILE A 114 26.56 -15.79 -16.76
C ILE A 114 26.83 -14.44 -16.08
N ALA A 115 25.79 -13.70 -15.71
CA ALA A 115 25.91 -12.40 -15.07
C ALA A 115 26.60 -12.47 -13.68
N ASN A 116 26.44 -13.58 -12.97
CA ASN A 116 27.10 -13.80 -11.68
C ASN A 116 28.57 -14.22 -11.84
N SER A 117 28.93 -14.83 -12.97
CA SER A 117 30.32 -15.29 -13.23
C SER A 117 31.24 -14.17 -13.73
N ASP A 118 30.70 -13.19 -14.47
CA ASP A 118 31.46 -12.08 -15.08
C ASP A 118 31.05 -10.72 -14.45
N LEU A 119 31.66 -10.38 -13.33
CA LEU A 119 31.40 -9.11 -12.63
C LEU A 119 32.20 -7.92 -13.22
N GLU A 120 33.08 -8.14 -14.17
CA GLU A 120 33.86 -7.07 -14.79
C GLU A 120 33.11 -6.40 -15.96
N ASN A 121 32.11 -7.07 -16.50
CA ASN A 121 31.24 -6.53 -17.54
C ASN A 121 30.42 -5.33 -17.02
N PRO A 122 30.47 -4.16 -17.68
CA PRO A 122 29.77 -2.95 -17.24
C PRO A 122 28.28 -3.12 -17.05
N ILE A 123 27.61 -3.94 -17.89
CA ILE A 123 26.17 -4.20 -17.81
C ILE A 123 25.84 -4.99 -16.53
N PHE A 124 26.61 -6.05 -16.27
CA PHE A 124 26.43 -6.88 -15.08
C PHE A 124 26.81 -6.12 -13.80
N MET A 125 27.83 -5.27 -13.84
CA MET A 125 28.18 -4.37 -12.75
C MET A 125 27.00 -3.44 -12.39
N MET A 126 26.33 -2.83 -13.36
CA MET A 126 25.17 -1.96 -13.14
C MET A 126 23.96 -2.73 -12.59
N MET A 127 23.71 -3.93 -13.09
CA MET A 127 22.61 -4.80 -12.58
C MET A 127 22.91 -5.30 -11.18
N HIS A 128 24.11 -5.78 -10.89
CA HIS A 128 24.50 -6.33 -9.59
C HIS A 128 24.47 -5.26 -8.50
N SER A 129 24.98 -4.05 -8.80
CA SER A 129 24.90 -2.91 -7.88
C SER A 129 23.47 -2.38 -7.67
N LYS A 130 22.51 -2.83 -8.49
CA LYS A 130 21.13 -2.31 -8.55
C LYS A 130 21.04 -0.81 -8.87
N ALA A 131 22.06 -0.28 -9.53
CA ALA A 131 22.05 1.11 -9.97
C ALA A 131 21.04 1.31 -11.11
N ARG A 132 21.10 0.44 -12.14
CA ARG A 132 20.17 0.44 -13.28
C ARG A 132 20.06 -0.94 -13.90
N GLY A 133 18.85 -1.21 -14.44
CA GLY A 133 18.55 -2.48 -15.09
C GLY A 133 18.25 -3.61 -14.09
N ASN A 134 17.57 -4.63 -14.60
CA ASN A 134 17.33 -5.89 -13.91
C ASN A 134 17.54 -7.04 -14.90
N ILE A 135 17.59 -8.26 -14.41
CA ILE A 135 17.79 -9.45 -15.22
C ILE A 135 16.70 -9.63 -16.29
N SER A 136 15.45 -9.27 -15.99
CA SER A 136 14.34 -9.36 -16.95
C SER A 136 14.53 -8.42 -18.14
N ASN A 137 15.08 -7.21 -17.93
CA ASN A 137 15.42 -6.30 -19.02
C ASN A 137 16.56 -6.88 -19.87
N PHE A 138 17.58 -7.44 -19.22
CA PHE A 138 18.71 -8.06 -19.89
C PHE A 138 18.26 -9.30 -20.69
N THR A 139 17.33 -10.10 -20.16
CA THR A 139 16.74 -11.25 -20.89
C THR A 139 16.07 -10.83 -22.20
N GLN A 140 15.45 -9.65 -22.26
CA GLN A 140 14.88 -9.14 -23.51
C GLN A 140 15.96 -8.68 -24.51
N VAL A 141 17.10 -8.22 -24.02
CA VAL A 141 18.21 -7.74 -24.86
C VAL A 141 19.04 -8.90 -25.40
N ALA A 142 19.40 -9.87 -24.56
CA ALA A 142 20.37 -10.94 -24.85
C ALA A 142 19.76 -12.35 -24.98
N GLY A 143 18.58 -12.59 -24.40
CA GLY A 143 17.92 -13.90 -24.41
C GLY A 143 16.76 -13.98 -25.39
N MET A 144 15.53 -13.91 -24.89
CA MET A 144 14.30 -13.87 -25.68
C MET A 144 13.32 -12.86 -25.10
N ARG A 145 12.50 -12.26 -25.95
CA ARG A 145 11.51 -11.29 -25.49
C ARG A 145 10.30 -11.98 -24.83
N GLY A 146 9.86 -13.11 -25.35
CA GLY A 146 8.78 -13.94 -24.80
C GLY A 146 7.39 -13.54 -25.28
N LEU A 147 6.37 -13.88 -24.49
CA LEU A 147 4.97 -13.64 -24.84
C LEU A 147 4.60 -12.16 -24.75
N MET A 148 3.84 -11.68 -25.73
CA MET A 148 3.39 -10.30 -25.81
C MET A 148 1.92 -10.17 -25.38
N ALA A 149 1.57 -9.10 -24.69
CA ALA A 149 0.19 -8.80 -24.30
C ALA A 149 -0.60 -8.19 -25.47
N LYS A 150 -1.82 -8.68 -25.67
CA LYS A 150 -2.81 -8.08 -26.57
C LYS A 150 -3.42 -6.80 -25.94
N PRO A 151 -4.11 -5.96 -26.72
CA PRO A 151 -4.82 -4.80 -26.19
C PRO A 151 -5.88 -5.12 -25.15
N ASP A 152 -6.51 -6.30 -25.24
CA ASP A 152 -7.53 -6.82 -24.30
C ASP A 152 -6.96 -7.33 -22.96
N GLY A 153 -5.63 -7.45 -22.87
CA GLY A 153 -4.93 -7.95 -21.68
C GLY A 153 -4.59 -9.44 -21.73
N SER A 154 -5.11 -10.19 -22.69
CA SER A 154 -4.70 -11.58 -22.92
C SER A 154 -3.31 -11.66 -23.54
N SER A 155 -2.66 -12.82 -23.46
CA SER A 155 -1.35 -13.04 -24.09
C SER A 155 -1.49 -13.56 -25.52
N VAL A 156 -0.58 -13.16 -26.40
CA VAL A 156 -0.44 -13.75 -27.73
C VAL A 156 0.22 -15.12 -27.58
N GLU A 157 -0.35 -16.17 -28.16
CA GLU A 157 0.17 -17.54 -28.05
C GLU A 157 1.53 -17.74 -28.73
N ILE A 158 1.83 -16.91 -29.74
CA ILE A 158 3.09 -16.94 -30.48
C ILE A 158 4.09 -16.04 -29.75
N PRO A 159 5.16 -16.61 -29.15
CA PRO A 159 6.17 -15.80 -28.48
C PRO A 159 7.09 -15.09 -29.48
N VAL A 160 7.69 -14.00 -29.03
CA VAL A 160 8.81 -13.37 -29.71
C VAL A 160 10.08 -14.07 -29.24
N LEU A 161 10.67 -14.88 -30.10
CA LEU A 161 11.85 -15.71 -29.81
C LEU A 161 13.15 -14.94 -29.92
N SER A 162 13.18 -13.98 -30.83
CA SER A 162 14.35 -13.12 -31.08
C SER A 162 14.59 -12.17 -29.89
N ASN A 163 15.84 -11.75 -29.74
CA ASN A 163 16.26 -10.69 -28.82
C ASN A 163 16.58 -9.39 -29.59
N PHE A 164 16.89 -8.31 -28.86
CA PHE A 164 17.18 -7.04 -29.51
C PHE A 164 18.54 -7.00 -30.24
N ILE A 165 19.50 -7.85 -29.87
CA ILE A 165 20.81 -7.94 -30.53
C ILE A 165 20.68 -8.66 -31.87
N GLU A 166 19.98 -9.81 -31.90
CA GLU A 166 19.71 -10.54 -33.13
C GLU A 166 18.85 -9.74 -34.12
N GLY A 167 18.06 -8.81 -33.56
CA GLY A 167 17.04 -8.08 -34.30
C GLY A 167 15.72 -8.86 -34.41
N LEU A 168 14.62 -8.12 -34.48
CA LEU A 168 13.28 -8.70 -34.57
C LEU A 168 12.88 -8.84 -36.02
N SER A 169 12.22 -9.94 -36.39
CA SER A 169 11.54 -10.06 -37.65
C SER A 169 10.39 -9.06 -37.76
N VAL A 170 9.92 -8.76 -38.98
CA VAL A 170 8.82 -7.81 -39.20
C VAL A 170 7.56 -8.22 -38.44
N ALA A 171 7.25 -9.51 -38.43
CA ALA A 171 6.09 -10.05 -37.72
C ALA A 171 6.23 -9.89 -36.19
N GLU A 172 7.39 -10.23 -35.64
CA GLU A 172 7.69 -10.08 -34.20
C GLU A 172 7.69 -8.63 -33.77
N PHE A 173 8.25 -7.73 -34.59
CA PHE A 173 8.19 -6.30 -34.35
C PHE A 173 6.75 -5.81 -34.29
N PHE A 174 5.90 -6.20 -35.26
CA PHE A 174 4.49 -5.83 -35.27
C PHE A 174 3.76 -6.32 -34.01
N LEU A 175 3.94 -7.58 -33.61
CA LEU A 175 3.36 -8.13 -32.37
C LEU A 175 3.79 -7.32 -31.14
N SER A 176 5.06 -6.94 -31.07
CA SER A 176 5.58 -6.17 -29.93
C SER A 176 5.09 -4.73 -29.87
N THR A 177 4.68 -4.12 -31.01
CA THR A 177 4.15 -2.75 -31.01
C THR A 177 2.84 -2.62 -30.28
N HIS A 178 1.98 -3.64 -30.23
CA HIS A 178 0.73 -3.62 -29.48
C HIS A 178 0.97 -3.39 -28.00
N GLY A 179 1.88 -4.17 -27.40
CA GLY A 179 2.22 -4.02 -25.98
C GLY A 179 2.92 -2.70 -25.67
N ALA A 180 3.84 -2.24 -26.52
CA ALA A 180 4.54 -0.96 -26.34
C ALA A 180 3.57 0.23 -26.43
N ARG A 181 2.65 0.24 -27.40
CA ARG A 181 1.65 1.30 -27.57
C ARG A 181 0.68 1.32 -26.39
N LYS A 182 0.19 0.14 -25.94
CA LYS A 182 -0.66 0.02 -24.75
C LYS A 182 0.06 0.57 -23.52
N GLY A 183 1.31 0.17 -23.29
CA GLY A 183 2.10 0.66 -22.17
C GLY A 183 2.26 2.18 -22.16
N SER A 184 2.56 2.80 -23.31
CA SER A 184 2.68 4.25 -23.43
C SER A 184 1.34 4.97 -23.17
N ALA A 185 0.24 4.46 -23.72
CA ALA A 185 -1.10 5.02 -23.49
C ALA A 185 -1.53 4.85 -22.04
N ASP A 186 -1.34 3.66 -21.46
CA ASP A 186 -1.68 3.37 -20.08
C ASP A 186 -0.90 4.27 -19.11
N THR A 187 0.38 4.53 -19.36
CA THR A 187 1.18 5.43 -18.52
C THR A 187 0.61 6.83 -18.50
N ALA A 188 0.27 7.38 -19.68
CA ALA A 188 -0.31 8.71 -19.79
C ALA A 188 -1.68 8.84 -19.10
N LEU A 189 -2.57 7.86 -19.29
CA LEU A 189 -3.91 7.88 -18.72
C LEU A 189 -3.91 7.57 -17.20
N LYS A 190 -3.17 6.58 -16.77
CA LYS A 190 -3.11 6.15 -15.35
C LYS A 190 -2.43 7.18 -14.44
N THR A 191 -1.60 8.08 -14.98
CA THR A 191 -1.04 9.19 -14.20
C THR A 191 -2.15 10.11 -13.69
N ALA A 192 -3.15 10.42 -14.52
CA ALA A 192 -4.32 11.19 -14.11
C ALA A 192 -5.15 10.43 -13.05
N ASP A 193 -5.35 9.12 -13.23
CA ASP A 193 -6.08 8.28 -12.28
C ASP A 193 -5.39 8.24 -10.91
N SER A 194 -4.05 8.15 -10.88
CA SER A 194 -3.27 8.22 -9.64
C SER A 194 -3.41 9.57 -8.94
N GLY A 195 -3.35 10.68 -9.70
CA GLY A 195 -3.60 12.02 -9.16
C GLY A 195 -5.01 12.17 -8.58
N TYR A 196 -6.01 11.65 -9.28
CA TYR A 196 -7.39 11.66 -8.79
C TYR A 196 -7.60 10.77 -7.56
N LEU A 197 -6.94 9.61 -7.48
CA LEU A 197 -6.94 8.78 -6.26
C LEU A 197 -6.34 9.55 -5.07
N THR A 198 -5.19 10.18 -5.27
CA THR A 198 -4.53 10.99 -4.23
C THR A 198 -5.43 12.10 -3.74
N ARG A 199 -6.09 12.84 -4.64
CA ARG A 199 -7.07 13.88 -4.27
C ARG A 199 -8.19 13.31 -3.40
N ARG A 200 -8.79 12.19 -3.78
CA ARG A 200 -9.87 11.55 -2.99
C ARG A 200 -9.40 11.11 -1.60
N LEU A 201 -8.17 10.58 -1.50
CA LEU A 201 -7.56 10.20 -0.23
C LEU A 201 -7.34 11.41 0.67
N VAL A 202 -6.85 12.52 0.14
CA VAL A 202 -6.70 13.78 0.89
C VAL A 202 -8.06 14.28 1.37
N ASP A 203 -9.07 14.29 0.51
CA ASP A 203 -10.40 14.79 0.87
C ASP A 203 -11.07 13.97 1.99
N VAL A 204 -10.84 12.65 2.05
CA VAL A 204 -11.42 11.80 3.10
C VAL A 204 -10.68 11.90 4.44
N SER A 205 -9.39 12.24 4.41
CA SER A 205 -8.53 12.18 5.60
C SER A 205 -8.01 13.52 6.11
N GLN A 206 -8.38 14.63 5.49
CA GLN A 206 -7.83 15.97 5.79
C GLN A 206 -8.10 16.45 7.23
N ASP A 207 -9.11 15.93 7.90
CA ASP A 207 -9.46 16.25 9.28
C ASP A 207 -8.73 15.38 10.33
N MET A 208 -7.94 14.39 9.87
CA MET A 208 -7.16 13.51 10.73
C MET A 208 -5.87 14.19 11.17
N ILE A 209 -5.91 14.80 12.37
CA ILE A 209 -4.82 15.54 13.00
C ILE A 209 -4.53 14.91 14.36
N VAL A 210 -3.28 14.95 14.81
CA VAL A 210 -2.91 14.55 16.19
C VAL A 210 -3.38 15.63 17.14
N ARG A 211 -4.32 15.30 18.05
CA ARG A 211 -4.98 16.30 18.91
C ARG A 211 -4.63 16.21 20.38
N GLU A 212 -4.31 15.04 20.87
CA GLU A 212 -4.07 14.77 22.29
C GLU A 212 -2.93 13.76 22.49
N GLU A 213 -2.36 13.72 23.69
CA GLU A 213 -1.27 12.81 24.00
C GLU A 213 -1.75 11.35 24.10
N ASP A 214 -2.82 11.10 24.85
CA ASP A 214 -3.36 9.78 25.07
C ASP A 214 -4.88 9.79 25.16
N CYS A 215 -5.54 8.96 24.40
CA CYS A 215 -6.99 8.78 24.42
C CYS A 215 -7.48 7.83 25.53
N GLY A 216 -6.57 7.24 26.31
CA GLY A 216 -6.91 6.35 27.43
C GLY A 216 -7.57 5.00 27.05
N THR A 217 -7.54 4.60 25.78
CA THR A 217 -8.12 3.31 25.37
C THR A 217 -7.27 2.14 25.84
N ASP A 218 -7.92 1.08 26.34
CA ASP A 218 -7.29 -0.22 26.64
C ASP A 218 -7.42 -1.21 25.50
N GLN A 219 -8.10 -0.83 24.41
CA GLN A 219 -8.26 -1.69 23.24
C GLN A 219 -7.02 -1.63 22.36
N GLY A 220 -6.34 -2.76 22.23
CA GLY A 220 -5.24 -2.97 21.30
C GLY A 220 -5.67 -3.82 20.09
N MET A 221 -4.76 -4.00 19.17
CA MET A 221 -4.88 -4.91 18.03
C MET A 221 -3.72 -5.90 18.07
N VAL A 222 -4.03 -7.18 17.92
CA VAL A 222 -3.01 -8.23 17.79
C VAL A 222 -2.47 -8.21 16.36
N VAL A 223 -1.17 -8.01 16.24
CA VAL A 223 -0.46 -7.91 14.97
C VAL A 223 0.45 -9.12 14.78
N LYS A 224 0.38 -9.71 13.58
CA LYS A 224 1.20 -10.83 13.10
C LYS A 224 1.95 -10.42 11.83
N ALA A 225 2.94 -11.18 11.42
CA ALA A 225 3.53 -11.02 10.09
C ALA A 225 2.49 -11.31 8.99
N PHE A 226 2.52 -10.53 7.91
CA PHE A 226 1.72 -10.85 6.73
C PHE A 226 2.45 -11.88 5.87
N ILE A 227 1.83 -13.03 5.70
CA ILE A 227 2.35 -14.14 4.91
C ILE A 227 1.41 -14.37 3.73
N ASN A 228 1.99 -14.62 2.56
CA ASN A 228 1.22 -15.03 1.39
C ASN A 228 0.81 -16.50 1.55
N GLU A 229 -0.48 -16.77 1.60
CA GLU A 229 -1.05 -18.11 1.82
C GLU A 229 -0.69 -19.12 0.72
N LYS A 230 -0.43 -18.65 -0.51
CA LYS A 230 -0.09 -19.53 -1.65
C LYS A 230 1.40 -19.89 -1.71
N THR A 231 2.28 -18.93 -1.44
CA THR A 231 3.73 -19.09 -1.61
C THR A 231 4.49 -19.27 -0.31
N GLY A 232 3.85 -19.02 0.85
CA GLY A 232 4.52 -18.99 2.15
C GLY A 232 5.49 -17.81 2.33
N ALA A 233 5.61 -16.94 1.34
CA ALA A 233 6.51 -15.80 1.40
C ALA A 233 6.01 -14.74 2.38
N VAL A 234 6.92 -14.18 3.19
CA VAL A 234 6.61 -13.08 4.09
C VAL A 234 6.45 -11.80 3.28
N ILE A 235 5.24 -11.24 3.26
CA ILE A 235 4.92 -9.96 2.61
C ILE A 235 5.46 -8.82 3.47
N GLU A 236 5.12 -8.83 4.75
CA GLU A 236 5.59 -7.86 5.73
C GLU A 236 5.99 -8.54 7.03
N SER A 237 7.20 -8.23 7.52
CA SER A 237 7.69 -8.82 8.75
C SER A 237 6.98 -8.24 9.97
N LEU A 238 6.84 -9.05 11.04
CA LEU A 238 6.32 -8.56 12.31
C LEU A 238 7.15 -7.37 12.82
N ARG A 239 8.47 -7.39 12.59
CA ARG A 239 9.38 -6.31 12.96
C ARG A 239 8.95 -4.96 12.38
N ASP A 240 8.67 -4.91 11.08
CA ASP A 240 8.33 -3.66 10.38
C ASP A 240 6.98 -3.12 10.85
N ARG A 241 6.04 -4.00 11.21
CA ARG A 241 4.72 -3.64 11.71
C ARG A 241 4.73 -3.09 13.13
N ILE A 242 5.63 -3.57 14.02
CA ILE A 242 5.65 -3.16 15.43
C ILE A 242 6.60 -2.00 15.73
N VAL A 243 7.61 -1.75 14.91
CA VAL A 243 8.57 -0.65 15.12
C VAL A 243 7.87 0.70 15.12
N GLY A 244 8.12 1.49 16.18
CA GLY A 244 7.53 2.82 16.36
C GLY A 244 6.06 2.82 16.81
N ARG A 245 5.54 1.68 17.28
CA ARG A 245 4.21 1.55 17.91
C ARG A 245 4.35 1.44 19.43
N PHE A 246 3.26 1.66 20.13
CA PHE A 246 3.17 1.47 21.58
C PHE A 246 2.59 0.10 21.90
N ALA A 247 3.21 -0.62 22.84
CA ALA A 247 2.67 -1.88 23.35
C ALA A 247 1.38 -1.62 24.16
N ASN A 248 0.32 -2.36 23.88
CA ASN A 248 -0.92 -2.27 24.67
C ASN A 248 -0.84 -3.08 25.97
N LYS A 249 -0.17 -4.22 25.90
CA LYS A 249 0.12 -5.09 27.05
C LYS A 249 1.61 -5.28 27.24
N LYS A 250 2.01 -5.74 28.44
CA LYS A 250 3.41 -6.13 28.70
C LYS A 250 3.79 -7.29 27.80
N ILE A 251 4.94 -7.18 27.14
CA ILE A 251 5.50 -8.24 26.31
C ILE A 251 6.56 -8.95 27.12
N ILE A 252 6.34 -10.24 27.38
CA ILE A 252 7.17 -11.08 28.24
C ILE A 252 7.83 -12.15 27.36
N ASN A 253 9.11 -12.39 27.57
CA ASN A 253 9.82 -13.48 26.91
C ASN A 253 9.24 -14.83 27.40
N PRO A 254 8.79 -15.71 26.49
CA PRO A 254 8.20 -17.00 26.87
C PRO A 254 9.19 -17.93 27.59
N GLU A 255 10.50 -17.82 27.30
CA GLU A 255 11.55 -18.68 27.88
C GLU A 255 12.08 -18.12 29.20
N THR A 256 12.52 -16.85 29.23
CA THR A 256 13.18 -16.24 30.41
C THR A 256 12.21 -15.61 31.38
N LYS A 257 10.92 -15.42 31.01
CA LYS A 257 9.90 -14.67 31.76
C LYS A 257 10.27 -13.23 32.10
N GLU A 258 11.28 -12.68 31.48
CA GLU A 258 11.65 -11.29 31.62
C GLU A 258 10.72 -10.39 30.81
N VAL A 259 10.43 -9.20 31.30
CA VAL A 259 9.64 -8.20 30.59
C VAL A 259 10.55 -7.52 29.55
N ILE A 260 10.25 -7.71 28.25
CA ILE A 260 10.98 -7.07 27.15
C ILE A 260 10.48 -5.65 26.94
N VAL A 261 9.16 -5.44 26.98
CA VAL A 261 8.52 -4.13 26.80
C VAL A 261 7.39 -3.96 27.82
N ASP A 262 7.35 -2.82 28.49
CA ASP A 262 6.27 -2.47 29.41
C ASP A 262 5.02 -1.96 28.67
N LYS A 263 3.87 -1.96 29.38
CA LYS A 263 2.63 -1.37 28.88
C LYS A 263 2.85 0.12 28.58
N LEU A 264 2.36 0.59 27.42
CA LEU A 264 2.50 1.96 26.94
C LEU A 264 3.94 2.43 26.72
N GLN A 265 4.85 1.50 26.48
CA GLN A 265 6.21 1.80 26.03
C GLN A 265 6.29 1.73 24.52
N MET A 266 7.00 2.69 23.90
CA MET A 266 7.24 2.69 22.45
C MET A 266 8.28 1.62 22.07
N ILE A 267 7.93 0.78 21.10
CA ILE A 267 8.80 -0.28 20.59
C ILE A 267 9.76 0.35 19.59
N ASN A 268 11.03 0.47 19.95
CA ASN A 268 12.10 0.88 19.03
C ASN A 268 12.71 -0.34 18.33
N GLU A 269 13.64 -0.12 17.39
CA GLU A 269 14.24 -1.18 16.59
C GLU A 269 14.94 -2.26 17.46
N SER A 270 15.63 -1.85 18.53
CA SER A 270 16.34 -2.78 19.41
C SER A 270 15.40 -3.65 20.25
N LEU A 271 14.25 -3.10 20.66
CA LEU A 271 13.22 -3.87 21.36
C LEU A 271 12.48 -4.81 20.40
N ALA A 272 12.24 -4.36 19.17
CA ALA A 272 11.64 -5.21 18.15
C ALA A 272 12.53 -6.40 17.79
N ASP A 273 13.83 -6.19 17.65
CA ASP A 273 14.79 -7.27 17.43
C ASP A 273 14.76 -8.29 18.58
N LYS A 274 14.74 -7.83 19.85
CA LYS A 274 14.59 -8.72 21.03
C LYS A 274 13.28 -9.50 21.07
N ILE A 275 12.17 -8.91 20.61
CA ILE A 275 10.87 -9.59 20.53
C ILE A 275 10.94 -10.74 19.53
N ILE A 276 11.58 -10.51 18.38
CA ILE A 276 11.72 -11.53 17.33
C ILE A 276 12.69 -12.64 17.78
N ASP A 277 13.83 -12.26 18.39
CA ASP A 277 14.82 -13.23 18.92
C ASP A 277 14.21 -14.11 20.01
N ALA A 278 13.22 -13.60 20.76
CA ALA A 278 12.45 -14.38 21.76
C ALA A 278 11.38 -15.30 21.13
N GLY A 279 11.28 -15.38 19.79
CA GLY A 279 10.34 -16.26 19.08
C GLY A 279 8.88 -15.84 19.16
N ILE A 280 8.57 -14.59 19.52
CA ILE A 280 7.20 -14.08 19.62
C ILE A 280 6.66 -13.78 18.23
N THR A 281 5.55 -14.44 17.87
CA THR A 281 4.90 -14.30 16.54
C THR A 281 3.75 -13.31 16.52
N GLU A 282 3.20 -12.95 17.68
CA GLU A 282 2.04 -12.09 17.83
C GLU A 282 2.29 -11.04 18.92
N VAL A 283 1.95 -9.79 18.64
CA VAL A 283 2.12 -8.69 19.59
C VAL A 283 0.87 -7.82 19.61
N GLU A 284 0.36 -7.49 20.79
CA GLU A 284 -0.75 -6.56 20.94
C GLU A 284 -0.23 -5.14 21.07
N ILE A 285 -0.55 -4.31 20.06
CA ILE A 285 -0.11 -2.92 19.97
C ILE A 285 -1.28 -1.96 19.95
N ARG A 286 -1.02 -0.69 20.28
CA ARG A 286 -1.96 0.42 20.06
C ARG A 286 -1.93 0.83 18.60
N THR A 287 -3.12 0.97 18.00
CA THR A 287 -3.29 1.34 16.60
C THR A 287 -4.20 2.53 16.44
N ILE A 288 -4.17 3.13 15.26
CA ILE A 288 -5.06 4.20 14.87
C ILE A 288 -6.51 3.70 14.79
N LEU A 289 -6.70 2.44 14.43
CA LEU A 289 -8.03 1.82 14.23
C LEU A 289 -8.87 1.80 15.50
N THR A 290 -8.24 1.52 16.65
CA THR A 290 -8.90 1.46 17.97
C THR A 290 -8.79 2.74 18.79
N CYS A 291 -8.20 3.80 18.21
CA CYS A 291 -7.97 5.05 18.90
C CYS A 291 -9.28 5.72 19.32
N GLY A 292 -9.36 6.10 20.59
CA GLY A 292 -10.51 6.73 21.20
C GLY A 292 -10.68 8.25 20.92
N THR A 293 -9.75 8.96 20.27
CA THR A 293 -9.78 10.42 20.03
C THR A 293 -10.93 10.85 19.13
N GLN A 294 -11.61 11.93 19.47
CA GLN A 294 -12.64 12.55 18.64
C GLN A 294 -11.99 13.37 17.52
N ASN A 295 -12.46 13.26 16.29
CA ASN A 295 -11.97 14.04 15.14
C ASN A 295 -10.44 14.10 15.00
N GLY A 296 -9.76 12.92 15.01
CA GLY A 296 -8.31 12.87 14.91
C GLY A 296 -7.73 11.60 15.55
N VAL A 297 -6.48 11.66 15.97
CA VAL A 297 -5.73 10.59 16.62
C VAL A 297 -4.94 11.12 17.82
N CYS A 298 -4.59 10.28 18.76
CA CYS A 298 -3.66 10.62 19.83
C CYS A 298 -2.22 10.21 19.49
N GLN A 299 -1.25 10.83 20.15
CA GLN A 299 0.18 10.55 19.94
C GLN A 299 0.52 9.07 20.18
N LYS A 300 -0.01 8.46 21.25
CA LYS A 300 0.32 7.07 21.59
C LYS A 300 -0.25 6.06 20.60
N CYS A 301 -1.45 6.27 20.05
CA CYS A 301 -2.02 5.40 19.04
C CYS A 301 -1.34 5.53 17.67
N TYR A 302 -0.87 6.73 17.33
CA TYR A 302 -0.09 6.96 16.12
C TYR A 302 1.36 6.50 16.29
N GLY A 303 1.98 6.82 17.42
CA GLY A 303 3.35 6.46 17.77
C GLY A 303 4.41 7.34 17.10
N ARG A 304 5.46 6.73 16.58
CA ARG A 304 6.62 7.40 16.01
C ARG A 304 6.29 8.14 14.71
N ASN A 305 6.79 9.37 14.57
CA ASN A 305 6.84 10.08 13.30
C ASN A 305 7.92 9.44 12.41
N LEU A 306 7.55 9.10 11.17
CA LEU A 306 8.43 8.39 10.24
C LEU A 306 9.56 9.27 9.69
N ALA A 307 9.37 10.59 9.63
CA ALA A 307 10.37 11.52 9.12
C ALA A 307 11.46 11.82 10.15
N THR A 308 11.07 12.13 11.39
CA THR A 308 12.00 12.55 12.46
C THR A 308 12.51 11.39 13.30
N GLY A 309 11.79 10.26 13.33
CA GLY A 309 12.09 9.12 14.19
C GLY A 309 11.71 9.31 15.66
N ASN A 310 11.17 10.46 16.04
CA ASN A 310 10.69 10.76 17.38
C ASN A 310 9.19 10.48 17.50
N LEU A 311 8.63 10.66 18.71
CA LEU A 311 7.18 10.65 18.89
C LEU A 311 6.55 11.76 18.05
N VAL A 312 5.39 11.49 17.46
CA VAL A 312 4.64 12.48 16.68
C VAL A 312 4.24 13.66 17.57
N GLU A 313 4.29 14.87 17.05
CA GLU A 313 3.90 16.07 17.77
C GLU A 313 2.38 16.32 17.67
N ILE A 314 1.83 16.98 18.68
CA ILE A 314 0.43 17.42 18.64
C ILE A 314 0.31 18.47 17.52
N GLY A 315 -0.74 18.30 16.69
CA GLY A 315 -1.00 19.18 15.56
C GLY A 315 -0.45 18.71 14.24
N GLU A 316 0.19 17.58 14.18
CA GLU A 316 0.64 17.03 12.92
C GLU A 316 -0.54 16.53 12.09
N ALA A 317 -0.62 16.94 10.82
CA ALA A 317 -1.69 16.58 9.89
C ALA A 317 -1.43 15.20 9.26
N VAL A 318 -1.56 14.16 10.06
CA VAL A 318 -1.23 12.77 9.68
C VAL A 318 -2.13 12.22 8.57
N GLY A 319 -3.34 12.76 8.41
CA GLY A 319 -4.25 12.34 7.33
C GLY A 319 -3.77 12.75 5.95
N VAL A 320 -3.35 14.01 5.78
CA VAL A 320 -2.78 14.49 4.51
C VAL A 320 -1.48 13.78 4.19
N MET A 321 -0.64 13.58 5.21
CA MET A 321 0.62 12.83 5.08
C MET A 321 0.37 11.39 4.63
N ALA A 322 -0.63 10.71 5.19
CA ALA A 322 -1.02 9.37 4.80
C ALA A 322 -1.50 9.32 3.33
N ALA A 323 -2.38 10.24 2.94
CA ALA A 323 -2.89 10.32 1.58
C ALA A 323 -1.78 10.56 0.54
N GLN A 324 -0.84 11.44 0.84
CA GLN A 324 0.31 11.73 -0.02
C GLN A 324 1.27 10.53 -0.10
N SER A 325 1.54 9.86 1.02
CA SER A 325 2.41 8.68 1.08
C SER A 325 1.85 7.47 0.33
N ILE A 326 0.52 7.35 0.24
CA ILE A 326 -0.16 6.32 -0.57
C ILE A 326 -0.21 6.73 -2.05
N GLY A 327 -0.41 8.02 -2.33
CA GLY A 327 -0.61 8.53 -3.68
C GLY A 327 0.67 8.69 -4.50
N GLU A 328 1.77 9.12 -3.88
CA GLU A 328 3.06 9.32 -4.56
C GLU A 328 3.55 8.03 -5.25
N PRO A 329 3.63 6.88 -4.57
CA PRO A 329 4.03 5.65 -5.23
C PRO A 329 3.05 5.17 -6.32
N GLY A 330 1.79 5.59 -6.28
CA GLY A 330 0.79 5.29 -7.31
C GLY A 330 1.22 5.75 -8.70
N THR A 331 1.82 6.92 -8.81
CA THR A 331 2.39 7.43 -10.06
C THR A 331 3.57 6.59 -10.53
N GLN A 332 4.46 6.17 -9.62
CA GLN A 332 5.59 5.30 -9.94
C GLN A 332 5.12 3.90 -10.39
N LEU A 333 4.07 3.36 -9.79
CA LEU A 333 3.47 2.08 -10.20
C LEU A 333 2.98 2.13 -11.65
N THR A 334 2.37 3.24 -12.07
CA THR A 334 1.94 3.42 -13.47
C THR A 334 3.11 3.50 -14.45
N MET A 335 4.23 4.11 -14.05
CA MET A 335 5.43 4.21 -14.87
C MET A 335 6.18 2.87 -14.98
N ARG A 336 6.21 2.05 -13.92
CA ARG A 336 6.90 0.75 -13.94
C ARG A 336 6.29 -0.24 -14.92
N THR A 337 4.98 -0.20 -15.17
CA THR A 337 4.32 -1.04 -16.19
C THR A 337 4.83 -0.75 -17.61
N PHE A 338 5.32 0.46 -17.86
CA PHE A 338 5.94 0.83 -19.12
C PHE A 338 7.29 0.13 -19.36
N HIS A 339 8.09 -0.03 -18.31
CA HIS A 339 9.44 -0.63 -18.40
C HIS A 339 9.45 -2.13 -18.73
N THR A 340 8.34 -2.83 -18.57
CA THR A 340 8.23 -4.24 -18.97
C THR A 340 8.03 -4.43 -20.48
N GLY A 341 7.81 -3.35 -21.22
CA GLY A 341 7.74 -3.37 -22.69
C GLY A 341 6.58 -4.17 -23.27
N GLY A 342 5.49 -4.35 -22.52
CA GLY A 342 4.31 -5.12 -22.93
C GLY A 342 4.49 -6.64 -22.91
N VAL A 343 5.54 -7.15 -22.28
CA VAL A 343 5.73 -8.58 -22.05
C VAL A 343 4.69 -9.07 -21.04
N ALA A 344 3.96 -10.13 -21.37
CA ALA A 344 3.00 -10.75 -20.47
C ALA A 344 3.73 -11.41 -19.29
N GLY A 345 3.36 -11.06 -18.07
CA GLY A 345 3.83 -11.71 -16.84
C GLY A 345 2.86 -12.79 -16.38
N VAL A 346 3.34 -13.70 -15.55
CA VAL A 346 2.51 -14.75 -14.93
C VAL A 346 1.50 -14.14 -13.96
N GLU A 347 1.83 -13.03 -13.31
CA GLU A 347 0.92 -12.24 -12.48
C GLU A 347 0.49 -10.99 -13.26
N ASP A 348 -0.81 -10.75 -13.30
CA ASP A 348 -1.41 -9.63 -14.00
C ASP A 348 -1.03 -8.30 -13.32
N ILE A 349 0.07 -7.70 -13.79
CA ILE A 349 0.63 -6.43 -13.29
C ILE A 349 -0.37 -5.27 -13.46
N THR A 350 -1.41 -5.46 -14.29
CA THR A 350 -2.46 -4.47 -14.49
C THR A 350 -3.38 -4.29 -13.28
N GLN A 351 -3.29 -5.19 -12.30
CA GLN A 351 -4.10 -5.15 -11.08
C GLN A 351 -3.59 -4.16 -10.02
N GLY A 352 -2.41 -3.57 -10.13
CA GLY A 352 -1.83 -2.72 -9.10
C GLY A 352 -2.75 -1.56 -8.69
N LEU A 353 -2.72 -0.44 -9.41
CA LEU A 353 -3.53 0.74 -9.07
C LEU A 353 -5.04 0.51 -9.14
N PRO A 354 -5.61 -0.21 -10.15
CA PRO A 354 -7.04 -0.53 -10.17
C PRO A 354 -7.49 -1.34 -8.95
N ARG A 355 -6.66 -2.29 -8.46
CA ARG A 355 -6.97 -3.07 -7.26
C ARG A 355 -6.97 -2.20 -6.00
N VAL A 356 -6.02 -1.29 -5.85
CA VAL A 356 -6.00 -0.34 -4.75
C VAL A 356 -7.24 0.57 -4.77
N GLN A 357 -7.62 1.07 -5.95
CA GLN A 357 -8.84 1.85 -6.11
C GLN A 357 -10.10 1.05 -5.77
N GLU A 358 -10.17 -0.22 -6.19
CA GLU A 358 -11.28 -1.12 -5.89
C GLU A 358 -11.43 -1.33 -4.37
N LEU A 359 -10.33 -1.55 -3.65
CA LEU A 359 -10.32 -1.71 -2.19
C LEU A 359 -10.74 -0.44 -1.47
N PHE A 360 -10.16 0.72 -1.80
CA PHE A 360 -10.51 1.99 -1.16
C PHE A 360 -11.91 2.49 -1.53
N GLU A 361 -12.44 2.18 -2.71
CA GLU A 361 -13.84 2.48 -3.04
C GLU A 361 -14.82 1.40 -2.56
N ALA A 362 -14.32 0.35 -1.92
CA ALA A 362 -15.10 -0.80 -1.47
C ALA A 362 -16.03 -1.33 -2.57
N ARG A 363 -15.51 -1.47 -3.81
CA ARG A 363 -16.24 -2.03 -4.95
C ARG A 363 -16.22 -3.56 -4.86
N ASN A 364 -17.22 -4.18 -5.46
CA ASN A 364 -17.22 -5.63 -5.61
C ASN A 364 -16.18 -6.03 -6.66
N PRO A 365 -15.26 -6.95 -6.35
CA PRO A 365 -14.25 -7.41 -7.28
C PRO A 365 -14.87 -8.20 -8.45
N LYS A 366 -14.24 -8.12 -9.63
CA LYS A 366 -14.70 -8.86 -10.81
C LYS A 366 -14.63 -10.38 -10.61
N GLY A 367 -13.57 -10.86 -9.97
CA GLY A 367 -13.39 -12.27 -9.58
C GLY A 367 -13.71 -12.47 -8.10
N LYS A 368 -14.97 -12.23 -7.71
CA LYS A 368 -15.39 -12.30 -6.31
C LYS A 368 -15.36 -13.73 -5.78
N ALA A 369 -14.64 -13.94 -4.66
CA ALA A 369 -14.69 -15.17 -3.89
C ALA A 369 -16.01 -15.30 -3.10
N THR A 370 -16.51 -16.51 -2.99
CA THR A 370 -17.57 -16.86 -2.03
C THR A 370 -16.94 -17.05 -0.67
N ILE A 371 -17.48 -16.46 0.39
CA ILE A 371 -16.99 -16.55 1.77
C ILE A 371 -17.95 -17.37 2.64
N ALA A 372 -17.41 -17.96 3.72
CA ALA A 372 -18.21 -18.65 4.73
C ALA A 372 -18.95 -17.64 5.60
N GLU A 373 -20.26 -17.80 5.78
CA GLU A 373 -21.08 -16.94 6.63
C GLU A 373 -21.18 -17.43 8.07
N ILE A 374 -20.82 -18.68 8.33
CA ILE A 374 -20.87 -19.30 9.66
C ILE A 374 -19.60 -20.13 9.90
N ASP A 375 -19.22 -20.22 11.18
CA ASP A 375 -18.20 -21.18 11.61
C ASP A 375 -18.74 -22.59 11.54
N GLY A 376 -17.99 -23.53 10.96
CA GLY A 376 -18.43 -24.92 10.89
C GLY A 376 -17.54 -25.79 10.02
N VAL A 377 -18.04 -26.98 9.71
CA VAL A 377 -17.35 -27.96 8.86
C VAL A 377 -18.09 -28.09 7.54
N VAL A 378 -17.34 -28.15 6.45
CA VAL A 378 -17.88 -28.40 5.12
C VAL A 378 -18.45 -29.82 5.04
N SER A 379 -19.77 -29.93 5.14
CA SER A 379 -20.46 -31.23 5.18
C SER A 379 -20.66 -31.82 3.79
N LYS A 380 -20.96 -31.00 2.78
CA LYS A 380 -21.33 -31.44 1.45
C LYS A 380 -20.92 -30.45 0.39
N ILE A 381 -20.35 -30.96 -0.69
CA ILE A 381 -20.08 -30.20 -1.91
C ILE A 381 -20.82 -30.91 -3.05
N LYS A 382 -21.70 -30.22 -3.74
CA LYS A 382 -22.40 -30.70 -4.94
C LYS A 382 -22.09 -29.78 -6.11
N GLU A 383 -21.76 -30.36 -7.23
CA GLU A 383 -21.67 -29.67 -8.50
C GLU A 383 -23.02 -29.69 -9.22
N ASP A 384 -23.47 -28.52 -9.67
CA ASP A 384 -24.70 -28.33 -10.39
C ASP A 384 -24.48 -27.35 -11.56
N HIS A 385 -24.44 -27.85 -12.78
CA HIS A 385 -24.22 -27.06 -14.00
C HIS A 385 -23.02 -26.10 -13.95
N GLY A 386 -21.85 -26.58 -13.45
CA GLY A 386 -20.63 -25.77 -13.36
C GLY A 386 -20.61 -24.75 -12.20
N LYS A 387 -21.57 -24.83 -11.29
CA LYS A 387 -21.58 -24.15 -10.00
C LYS A 387 -21.48 -25.16 -8.87
N TYR A 388 -20.83 -24.79 -7.79
CA TYR A 388 -20.77 -25.63 -6.60
C TYR A 388 -21.75 -25.12 -5.55
N LYS A 389 -22.48 -26.06 -4.94
CA LYS A 389 -23.27 -25.83 -3.72
C LYS A 389 -22.50 -26.42 -2.55
N ILE A 390 -22.00 -25.54 -1.68
CA ILE A 390 -21.22 -25.92 -0.50
C ILE A 390 -22.11 -25.76 0.71
N SER A 391 -22.36 -26.84 1.45
CA SER A 391 -23.12 -26.82 2.70
C SER A 391 -22.16 -26.82 3.86
N ILE A 392 -22.19 -25.79 4.69
CA ILE A 392 -21.43 -25.67 5.93
C ILE A 392 -22.38 -25.94 7.09
N THR A 393 -22.01 -26.88 7.95
CA THR A 393 -22.82 -27.30 9.09
C THR A 393 -22.10 -26.95 10.38
N ASN A 394 -22.80 -26.26 11.25
CA ASN A 394 -22.43 -26.02 12.64
C ASN A 394 -23.40 -26.76 13.57
N LYS A 395 -23.13 -26.77 14.87
CA LYS A 395 -24.02 -27.39 15.89
C LYS A 395 -25.44 -26.82 15.92
N LEU A 396 -25.63 -25.59 15.42
CA LEU A 396 -26.89 -24.85 15.47
C LEU A 396 -27.64 -24.79 14.14
N GLU A 397 -26.92 -24.64 13.02
CA GLU A 397 -27.52 -24.42 11.70
C GLU A 397 -26.66 -25.00 10.55
N THR A 398 -27.31 -25.17 9.40
CA THR A 398 -26.61 -25.51 8.15
C THR A 398 -26.94 -24.44 7.12
N LYS A 399 -25.92 -23.80 6.55
CA LYS A 399 -26.06 -22.84 5.46
C LYS A 399 -25.51 -23.37 4.16
N GLU A 400 -26.21 -23.07 3.05
CA GLU A 400 -25.78 -23.43 1.70
C GLU A 400 -25.24 -22.20 0.99
N HIS A 401 -24.01 -22.31 0.48
CA HIS A 401 -23.34 -21.29 -0.32
C HIS A 401 -23.28 -21.73 -1.77
N ILE A 402 -23.74 -20.87 -2.68
CA ILE A 402 -23.70 -21.13 -4.12
C ILE A 402 -22.55 -20.33 -4.72
N THR A 403 -21.64 -21.02 -5.41
CA THR A 403 -20.49 -20.38 -6.06
C THR A 403 -20.86 -19.82 -7.43
N ASN A 404 -20.01 -18.92 -7.94
CA ASN A 404 -20.11 -18.45 -9.32
C ASN A 404 -19.71 -19.58 -10.30
N TYR A 405 -20.14 -19.45 -11.54
CA TYR A 405 -19.80 -20.40 -12.60
C TYR A 405 -18.28 -20.45 -12.83
N GLY A 406 -17.73 -21.66 -12.91
CA GLY A 406 -16.30 -21.87 -13.19
C GLY A 406 -15.34 -21.53 -12.05
N SER A 407 -15.83 -21.24 -10.83
CA SER A 407 -14.96 -20.94 -9.68
C SER A 407 -14.21 -22.18 -9.22
N LYS A 408 -12.91 -22.05 -8.96
CA LYS A 408 -12.10 -23.10 -8.32
C LYS A 408 -12.34 -23.10 -6.82
N LEU A 409 -12.45 -24.30 -6.24
CA LEU A 409 -12.64 -24.48 -4.80
C LEU A 409 -11.31 -24.39 -4.06
N CYS A 410 -11.33 -23.70 -2.90
CA CYS A 410 -10.21 -23.65 -1.95
C CYS A 410 -10.39 -24.62 -0.79
N VAL A 411 -11.57 -25.23 -0.65
CA VAL A 411 -11.94 -26.09 0.49
C VAL A 411 -12.36 -27.47 0.01
N GLU A 412 -12.07 -28.48 0.82
CA GLU A 412 -12.48 -29.87 0.62
C GLU A 412 -13.57 -30.26 1.61
N LYS A 413 -14.23 -31.39 1.35
CA LYS A 413 -15.22 -31.93 2.28
C LYS A 413 -14.55 -32.35 3.59
N GLY A 414 -15.06 -31.84 4.72
CA GLY A 414 -14.52 -32.09 6.04
C GLY A 414 -13.55 -31.03 6.55
N THR A 415 -13.25 -30.00 5.76
CA THR A 415 -12.42 -28.85 6.20
C THR A 415 -13.19 -28.01 7.20
N GLU A 416 -12.57 -27.64 8.31
CA GLU A 416 -13.07 -26.62 9.22
C GLU A 416 -12.87 -25.25 8.62
N VAL A 417 -13.91 -24.45 8.62
CA VAL A 417 -13.91 -23.06 8.08
C VAL A 417 -14.45 -22.11 9.13
N HIS A 418 -13.83 -20.94 9.20
CA HIS A 418 -14.27 -19.85 10.05
C HIS A 418 -15.07 -18.81 9.25
N CYS A 419 -15.85 -18.04 9.97
CA CYS A 419 -16.61 -16.93 9.43
C CYS A 419 -15.70 -15.95 8.69
N GLY A 420 -15.94 -15.72 7.40
CA GLY A 420 -15.11 -14.87 6.53
C GLY A 420 -14.04 -15.60 5.71
N ASP A 421 -13.83 -16.90 5.91
CA ASP A 421 -12.86 -17.67 5.12
C ASP A 421 -13.31 -17.84 3.66
N LYS A 422 -12.34 -17.93 2.75
CA LYS A 422 -12.57 -18.12 1.31
C LYS A 422 -12.97 -19.57 1.01
N LEU A 423 -14.12 -19.75 0.41
CA LEU A 423 -14.56 -21.06 -0.11
C LEU A 423 -14.09 -21.28 -1.54
N THR A 424 -13.95 -20.19 -2.32
CA THR A 424 -13.47 -20.24 -3.70
C THR A 424 -12.28 -19.31 -3.91
N GLU A 425 -11.50 -19.58 -4.96
CA GLU A 425 -10.44 -18.63 -5.38
C GLU A 425 -11.04 -17.29 -5.78
N GLY A 426 -10.32 -16.21 -5.51
CA GLY A 426 -10.71 -14.85 -5.87
C GLY A 426 -10.50 -13.85 -4.73
N ALA A 427 -10.93 -12.63 -4.97
CA ALA A 427 -10.85 -11.53 -4.02
C ALA A 427 -12.13 -11.45 -3.16
N ILE A 428 -11.99 -11.21 -1.87
CA ILE A 428 -13.14 -11.01 -0.98
C ILE A 428 -13.73 -9.61 -1.20
N SER A 429 -15.04 -9.50 -1.17
CA SER A 429 -15.73 -8.20 -1.10
C SER A 429 -15.66 -7.65 0.32
N PRO A 430 -15.02 -6.48 0.56
CA PRO A 430 -14.90 -5.93 1.91
C PRO A 430 -16.26 -5.64 2.58
N LYS A 431 -17.30 -5.36 1.79
CA LYS A 431 -18.66 -5.13 2.31
C LYS A 431 -19.31 -6.39 2.86
N GLU A 432 -19.09 -7.52 2.19
CA GLU A 432 -19.60 -8.80 2.66
C GLU A 432 -18.82 -9.30 3.87
N LEU A 433 -17.51 -9.08 3.85
CA LEU A 433 -16.69 -9.39 5.00
C LEU A 433 -17.18 -8.63 6.24
N LEU A 434 -17.46 -7.33 6.12
CA LEU A 434 -18.02 -6.54 7.23
C LEU A 434 -19.41 -7.00 7.68
N ALA A 435 -20.22 -7.55 6.77
CA ALA A 435 -21.56 -8.06 7.13
C ALA A 435 -21.51 -9.34 7.95
N VAL A 436 -20.42 -10.09 7.83
CA VAL A 436 -20.23 -11.43 8.41
C VAL A 436 -19.26 -11.40 9.59
N THR A 437 -18.24 -10.52 9.56
CA THR A 437 -17.19 -10.40 10.59
C THR A 437 -17.20 -9.02 11.26
N ASP A 438 -16.18 -8.78 12.09
CA ASP A 438 -15.99 -7.53 12.82
C ASP A 438 -15.36 -6.41 11.97
N PRO A 439 -15.59 -5.13 12.32
CA PRO A 439 -14.96 -3.99 11.66
C PRO A 439 -13.42 -4.05 11.63
N ILE A 440 -12.79 -4.52 12.72
CA ILE A 440 -11.33 -4.61 12.84
C ILE A 440 -10.77 -5.64 11.86
N THR A 441 -11.39 -6.80 11.75
CA THR A 441 -11.00 -7.85 10.79
C THR A 441 -11.12 -7.36 9.35
N THR A 442 -12.17 -6.61 9.03
CA THR A 442 -12.35 -6.02 7.70
C THR A 442 -11.28 -4.97 7.40
N GLN A 443 -10.90 -4.16 8.38
CA GLN A 443 -9.83 -3.16 8.24
C GLN A 443 -8.46 -3.84 8.05
N ASP A 444 -8.17 -4.91 8.79
CA ASP A 444 -6.93 -5.68 8.63
C ASP A 444 -6.86 -6.36 7.25
N TYR A 445 -8.00 -6.86 6.73
CA TYR A 445 -8.08 -7.38 5.38
C TYR A 445 -7.73 -6.32 4.33
N ILE A 446 -8.31 -5.11 4.43
CA ILE A 446 -8.00 -3.99 3.53
C ILE A 446 -6.51 -3.64 3.61
N LEU A 447 -5.96 -3.59 4.83
CA LEU A 447 -4.56 -3.29 5.07
C LEU A 447 -3.65 -4.37 4.44
N LYS A 448 -3.92 -5.65 4.66
CA LYS A 448 -3.18 -6.79 4.09
C LYS A 448 -3.18 -6.75 2.56
N GLU A 449 -4.33 -6.53 1.92
CA GLU A 449 -4.46 -6.51 0.46
C GLU A 449 -3.78 -5.28 -0.19
N VAL A 450 -3.88 -4.11 0.43
CA VAL A 450 -3.18 -2.90 -0.04
C VAL A 450 -1.67 -3.07 0.10
N GLN A 451 -1.18 -3.55 1.23
CA GLN A 451 0.24 -3.85 1.45
C GLN A 451 0.76 -4.87 0.43
N TYR A 452 0.01 -5.94 0.21
CA TYR A 452 0.37 -6.94 -0.81
C TYR A 452 0.54 -6.29 -2.19
N THR A 453 -0.40 -5.44 -2.59
CA THR A 453 -0.38 -4.78 -3.90
C THR A 453 0.84 -3.85 -4.05
N TYR A 454 1.19 -3.06 -3.04
CA TYR A 454 2.34 -2.16 -3.10
C TYR A 454 3.68 -2.91 -2.99
N ARG A 455 3.79 -3.86 -2.08
CA ARG A 455 5.03 -4.62 -1.88
C ARG A 455 5.36 -5.57 -3.03
N SER A 456 4.36 -6.14 -3.71
CA SER A 456 4.57 -6.92 -4.94
C SER A 456 5.22 -6.07 -6.04
N GLN A 457 5.02 -4.76 -6.01
CA GLN A 457 5.66 -3.80 -6.91
C GLN A 457 6.97 -3.21 -6.35
N GLY A 458 7.44 -3.71 -5.20
CA GLY A 458 8.67 -3.26 -4.54
C GLY A 458 8.58 -1.85 -3.96
N VAL A 459 7.40 -1.45 -3.52
CA VAL A 459 7.14 -0.19 -2.81
C VAL A 459 6.78 -0.50 -1.37
N ASP A 460 7.50 0.10 -0.43
CA ASP A 460 7.26 -0.03 1.00
C ASP A 460 6.44 1.15 1.51
N ILE A 461 5.26 0.89 2.07
CA ILE A 461 4.39 1.88 2.70
C ILE A 461 4.17 1.47 4.15
N SER A 462 4.17 2.43 5.08
CA SER A 462 3.88 2.12 6.48
C SER A 462 2.38 1.82 6.68
N ASP A 463 2.08 0.80 7.48
CA ASP A 463 0.71 0.41 7.88
C ASP A 463 -0.11 1.60 8.41
N LYS A 464 0.52 2.52 9.15
CA LYS A 464 -0.12 3.71 9.72
C LYS A 464 -0.92 4.51 8.69
N HIS A 465 -0.37 4.67 7.49
CA HIS A 465 -1.01 5.45 6.44
C HIS A 465 -2.30 4.78 5.94
N ILE A 466 -2.26 3.47 5.79
CA ILE A 466 -3.43 2.70 5.37
C ILE A 466 -4.47 2.64 6.49
N GLU A 467 -4.04 2.48 7.75
CA GLU A 467 -4.92 2.49 8.93
C GLU A 467 -5.72 3.80 9.05
N VAL A 468 -5.10 4.96 8.79
CA VAL A 468 -5.79 6.25 8.78
C VAL A 468 -6.97 6.26 7.80
N ILE A 469 -6.73 5.78 6.58
CA ILE A 469 -7.79 5.72 5.55
C ILE A 469 -8.84 4.67 5.90
N ALA A 470 -8.43 3.46 6.30
CA ALA A 470 -9.34 2.38 6.67
C ALA A 470 -10.27 2.77 7.85
N ARG A 471 -9.74 3.51 8.83
CA ARG A 471 -10.55 4.07 9.92
C ARG A 471 -11.63 5.02 9.40
N ARG A 472 -11.32 5.89 8.43
CA ARG A 472 -12.31 6.81 7.84
C ARG A 472 -13.38 6.08 7.04
N MET A 473 -13.04 4.97 6.40
CA MET A 473 -14.00 4.17 5.63
C MET A 473 -15.08 3.52 6.51
N ILE A 474 -14.79 3.22 7.79
CA ILE A 474 -15.74 2.57 8.73
C ILE A 474 -16.11 3.54 9.88
N SER A 475 -16.10 4.82 9.64
CA SER A 475 -16.40 5.83 10.67
C SER A 475 -17.90 6.03 10.92
N LYS A 476 -18.77 5.56 10.05
CA LYS A 476 -20.23 5.77 10.11
C LYS A 476 -20.99 4.50 10.45
N ILE A 477 -22.06 4.67 11.23
CA ILE A 477 -23.04 3.63 11.57
C ILE A 477 -24.37 3.99 10.93
N ARG A 478 -25.05 3.01 10.37
CA ARG A 478 -26.43 3.14 9.94
C ARG A 478 -27.35 2.73 11.07
N ILE A 479 -28.24 3.63 11.50
CA ILE A 479 -29.24 3.35 12.52
C ILE A 479 -30.30 2.41 11.95
N VAL A 480 -30.55 1.30 12.63
CA VAL A 480 -31.60 0.34 12.29
C VAL A 480 -32.86 0.69 13.09
N ASP A 481 -32.72 0.88 14.39
CA ASP A 481 -33.78 1.28 15.32
C ASP A 481 -33.26 2.43 16.21
N GLY A 482 -33.98 3.53 16.25
CA GLY A 482 -33.60 4.71 17.04
C GLY A 482 -33.82 4.54 18.56
N GLY A 483 -34.59 3.56 18.99
CA GLY A 483 -34.99 3.44 20.40
C GLY A 483 -35.58 4.74 20.94
N ASP A 484 -35.21 5.13 22.16
CA ASP A 484 -35.62 6.39 22.80
C ASP A 484 -34.56 7.51 22.63
N THR A 485 -33.64 7.34 21.70
CA THR A 485 -32.57 8.30 21.40
C THR A 485 -33.01 9.34 20.36
N LYS A 486 -32.18 10.35 20.12
CA LYS A 486 -32.43 11.39 19.08
C LYS A 486 -32.21 10.90 17.65
N PHE A 487 -31.76 9.67 17.47
CA PHE A 487 -31.37 9.16 16.16
C PHE A 487 -32.57 8.67 15.36
N LEU A 488 -32.64 9.06 14.09
CA LEU A 488 -33.68 8.61 13.18
C LEU A 488 -33.30 7.27 12.52
N PRO A 489 -34.22 6.31 12.39
CA PRO A 489 -33.97 5.08 11.65
C PRO A 489 -33.52 5.38 10.21
N GLY A 490 -32.50 4.64 9.73
CA GLY A 490 -31.92 4.83 8.39
C GLY A 490 -30.88 5.94 8.29
N SER A 491 -30.72 6.83 9.29
CA SER A 491 -29.71 7.88 9.28
C SER A 491 -28.29 7.32 9.45
N LEU A 492 -27.31 8.08 8.92
CA LEU A 492 -25.87 7.80 9.09
C LEU A 492 -25.32 8.70 10.19
N VAL A 493 -24.77 8.09 11.21
CA VAL A 493 -24.24 8.78 12.40
C VAL A 493 -22.79 8.35 12.61
N ASN A 494 -21.96 9.22 13.19
CA ASN A 494 -20.61 8.87 13.56
C ASN A 494 -20.60 7.81 14.67
N PHE A 495 -19.64 6.90 14.64
CA PHE A 495 -19.49 5.84 15.63
C PHE A 495 -19.48 6.35 17.07
N ARG A 496 -18.82 7.49 17.32
CA ARG A 496 -18.75 8.11 18.66
C ARG A 496 -20.03 8.75 19.09
N GLU A 497 -20.62 9.57 18.21
CA GLU A 497 -21.90 10.20 18.51
C GLU A 497 -22.98 9.16 18.84
N PHE A 498 -22.97 8.02 18.12
CA PHE A 498 -23.81 6.87 18.42
C PHE A 498 -23.48 6.26 19.77
N THR A 499 -22.19 6.06 20.10
CA THR A 499 -21.78 5.46 21.37
C THR A 499 -22.11 6.36 22.55
N ASP A 500 -21.88 7.67 22.43
CA ASP A 500 -22.14 8.63 23.48
C ASP A 500 -23.66 8.82 23.68
N GLY A 501 -24.43 8.91 22.59
CA GLY A 501 -25.88 8.95 22.67
C GLY A 501 -26.50 7.71 23.32
N ASN A 502 -25.93 6.53 23.07
CA ASN A 502 -26.36 5.30 23.73
C ASN A 502 -25.95 5.24 25.20
N LYS A 503 -24.77 5.75 25.58
CA LYS A 503 -24.35 5.88 26.98
C LYS A 503 -25.33 6.79 27.75
N ASP A 504 -25.65 7.95 27.17
CA ASP A 504 -26.59 8.89 27.76
C ASP A 504 -27.99 8.27 27.93
N ALA A 505 -28.46 7.51 26.94
CA ALA A 505 -29.73 6.80 27.01
C ALA A 505 -29.73 5.73 28.12
N ILE A 506 -28.65 4.95 28.25
CA ILE A 506 -28.50 3.93 29.31
C ILE A 506 -28.44 4.58 30.69
N ILE A 507 -27.71 5.66 30.88
CA ILE A 507 -27.64 6.42 32.14
C ILE A 507 -29.02 6.94 32.54
N GLN A 508 -29.84 7.34 31.54
CA GLN A 508 -31.22 7.79 31.77
C GLN A 508 -32.24 6.64 31.91
N GLY A 509 -31.81 5.37 31.82
CA GLY A 509 -32.68 4.20 31.87
C GLY A 509 -33.59 4.04 30.65
N LYS A 510 -33.23 4.66 29.52
CA LYS A 510 -33.95 4.61 28.26
C LYS A 510 -33.43 3.51 27.36
N LYS A 511 -34.21 3.13 26.35
CA LYS A 511 -33.83 2.10 25.38
C LYS A 511 -32.77 2.67 24.40
N PRO A 512 -31.56 2.04 24.30
CA PRO A 512 -30.52 2.49 23.39
C PRO A 512 -30.91 2.24 21.92
N ALA A 513 -30.29 3.01 21.01
CA ALA A 513 -30.43 2.81 19.57
C ALA A 513 -29.64 1.58 19.10
N LEU A 514 -30.14 0.91 18.08
CA LEU A 514 -29.47 -0.20 17.38
C LEU A 514 -28.92 0.31 16.04
N GLY A 515 -27.66 0.02 15.78
CA GLY A 515 -27.00 0.42 14.51
C GLY A 515 -26.09 -0.68 13.98
N LYS A 516 -25.86 -0.66 12.66
CA LYS A 516 -24.90 -1.54 11.98
C LYS A 516 -23.74 -0.71 11.43
N PRO A 517 -22.48 -1.12 11.62
CA PRO A 517 -21.34 -0.45 11.01
C PRO A 517 -21.46 -0.51 9.48
N LEU A 518 -21.04 0.56 8.83
CA LEU A 518 -21.13 0.69 7.37
C LEU A 518 -19.76 0.99 6.79
N LEU A 519 -19.34 0.17 5.82
CA LEU A 519 -18.15 0.43 5.02
C LEU A 519 -18.51 1.36 3.85
N LEU A 520 -17.92 2.55 3.86
CA LEU A 520 -18.04 3.54 2.78
C LEU A 520 -16.77 3.52 1.93
N GLY A 521 -16.92 3.62 0.62
CA GLY A 521 -15.80 3.96 -0.27
C GLY A 521 -15.31 5.38 0.00
N ILE A 522 -14.03 5.65 -0.28
CA ILE A 522 -13.40 6.96 0.02
C ILE A 522 -14.16 8.14 -0.59
N THR A 523 -14.67 8.01 -1.82
CA THR A 523 -15.47 9.07 -2.46
C THR A 523 -16.74 9.35 -1.67
N LYS A 524 -17.47 8.32 -1.27
CA LYS A 524 -18.69 8.49 -0.48
C LYS A 524 -18.41 8.96 0.93
N ALA A 525 -17.35 8.47 1.56
CA ALA A 525 -16.91 8.91 2.89
C ALA A 525 -16.51 10.40 2.90
N ALA A 526 -15.89 10.91 1.81
CA ALA A 526 -15.57 12.32 1.66
C ALA A 526 -16.80 13.23 1.49
N LEU A 527 -17.90 12.72 0.91
CA LEU A 527 -19.16 13.45 0.78
C LEU A 527 -20.02 13.42 2.05
N GLU A 528 -19.92 12.35 2.84
CA GLU A 528 -20.67 12.15 4.10
C GLU A 528 -19.87 12.64 5.34
N THR A 529 -18.95 13.61 5.15
CA THR A 529 -18.25 14.25 6.26
C THR A 529 -19.18 15.18 7.04
N ASP A 530 -18.80 15.50 8.29
CA ASP A 530 -19.59 16.42 9.13
C ASP A 530 -19.50 17.87 8.63
N SER A 531 -18.37 18.24 8.01
CA SER A 531 -18.18 19.54 7.38
C SER A 531 -18.81 19.59 5.99
N PHE A 532 -19.89 20.36 5.84
CA PHE A 532 -20.52 20.59 4.55
C PHE A 532 -19.66 21.45 3.61
N LEU A 533 -18.80 22.32 4.14
CA LEU A 533 -17.86 23.12 3.35
C LEU A 533 -16.81 22.25 2.67
N SER A 534 -16.23 21.31 3.40
CA SER A 534 -15.30 20.33 2.85
C SER A 534 -15.95 19.46 1.77
N ALA A 535 -17.12 18.91 2.03
CA ALA A 535 -17.86 18.08 1.09
C ALA A 535 -18.22 18.86 -0.19
N ALA A 536 -18.74 20.09 -0.08
CA ALA A 536 -19.10 20.94 -1.21
C ALA A 536 -17.90 21.31 -2.09
N SER A 537 -16.72 21.45 -1.51
CA SER A 537 -15.49 21.77 -2.25
C SER A 537 -14.93 20.56 -3.02
N PHE A 538 -15.36 19.35 -2.70
CA PHE A 538 -14.91 18.13 -3.35
C PHE A 538 -15.68 17.83 -4.64
N GLN A 539 -16.98 17.57 -4.54
CA GLN A 539 -17.88 17.25 -5.65
C GLN A 539 -19.33 17.62 -5.30
N GLU A 540 -20.21 17.69 -6.30
CA GLU A 540 -21.64 17.91 -6.14
C GLU A 540 -22.01 19.17 -5.30
N THR A 541 -21.27 20.26 -5.50
CA THR A 541 -21.35 21.50 -4.73
C THR A 541 -22.79 21.98 -4.49
N THR A 542 -23.58 22.07 -5.57
CA THR A 542 -24.97 22.58 -5.50
C THR A 542 -25.85 21.71 -4.62
N ARG A 543 -25.77 20.38 -4.79
CA ARG A 543 -26.56 19.41 -4.02
C ARG A 543 -26.24 19.48 -2.54
N ILE A 544 -24.95 19.50 -2.18
CA ILE A 544 -24.49 19.51 -0.79
C ILE A 544 -24.89 20.81 -0.11
N LEU A 545 -24.69 21.96 -0.75
CA LEU A 545 -25.08 23.27 -0.18
C LEU A 545 -26.58 23.40 -0.01
N THR A 546 -27.38 22.92 -0.95
CA THR A 546 -28.83 22.90 -0.84
C THR A 546 -29.30 22.03 0.32
N ASP A 547 -28.76 20.81 0.46
CA ASP A 547 -29.08 19.89 1.56
C ASP A 547 -28.65 20.46 2.93
N ALA A 548 -27.47 21.09 2.98
CA ALA A 548 -26.98 21.75 4.20
C ALA A 548 -27.88 22.93 4.61
N ALA A 549 -28.33 23.73 3.64
CA ALA A 549 -29.24 24.86 3.89
C ALA A 549 -30.61 24.40 4.39
N ILE A 550 -31.17 23.35 3.76
CA ILE A 550 -32.47 22.81 4.17
C ILE A 550 -32.42 22.22 5.58
N ARG A 551 -31.33 21.55 5.92
CA ARG A 551 -31.15 20.92 7.24
C ARG A 551 -30.62 21.85 8.30
N GLY A 552 -30.25 23.09 7.98
CA GLY A 552 -29.64 24.04 8.91
C GLY A 552 -28.33 23.52 9.51
N LYS A 553 -27.47 22.85 8.70
CA LYS A 553 -26.21 22.29 9.20
C LYS A 553 -25.25 23.37 9.68
N VAL A 554 -24.57 23.13 10.79
CA VAL A 554 -23.51 23.98 11.34
C VAL A 554 -22.16 23.29 11.12
N ASP A 555 -21.18 24.03 10.59
CA ASP A 555 -19.82 23.56 10.40
C ASP A 555 -18.94 24.02 11.58
N HIS A 556 -18.32 23.08 12.28
CA HIS A 556 -17.49 23.34 13.44
C HIS A 556 -16.04 23.69 13.07
N LEU A 557 -15.69 23.72 11.78
CA LEU A 557 -14.34 24.07 11.28
C LEU A 557 -13.22 23.23 11.89
N CYS A 558 -13.44 21.93 12.02
CA CYS A 558 -12.50 21.02 12.69
C CYS A 558 -11.36 20.56 11.79
N GLY A 559 -11.51 20.55 10.48
CA GLY A 559 -10.51 20.09 9.52
C GLY A 559 -9.67 21.21 8.92
N LEU A 560 -8.83 20.86 7.97
CA LEU A 560 -7.91 21.82 7.32
C LEU A 560 -8.65 22.65 6.26
N LYS A 561 -9.40 22.00 5.40
CA LYS A 561 -9.96 22.55 4.16
C LYS A 561 -11.00 23.63 4.41
N GLU A 562 -11.90 23.41 5.34
CA GLU A 562 -12.92 24.38 5.74
C GLU A 562 -12.31 25.67 6.33
N ASN A 563 -11.24 25.54 7.11
CA ASN A 563 -10.54 26.73 7.65
C ASN A 563 -9.83 27.51 6.53
N VAL A 564 -9.21 26.81 5.58
CA VAL A 564 -8.58 27.44 4.40
C VAL A 564 -9.62 28.19 3.55
N ILE A 565 -10.79 27.58 3.30
CA ILE A 565 -11.86 28.20 2.51
C ILE A 565 -12.35 29.51 3.13
N ILE A 566 -12.49 29.53 4.47
CA ILE A 566 -12.96 30.72 5.20
C ILE A 566 -11.83 31.73 5.45
N GLY A 567 -10.57 31.38 5.20
CA GLY A 567 -9.41 32.24 5.46
C GLY A 567 -8.99 32.27 6.94
N LYS A 568 -9.38 31.25 7.73
CA LYS A 568 -8.90 31.08 9.10
C LYS A 568 -7.61 30.26 9.12
N VAL A 569 -6.87 30.37 10.21
CA VAL A 569 -5.66 29.55 10.42
C VAL A 569 -6.07 28.09 10.62
N ILE A 570 -5.34 27.18 10.00
CA ILE A 570 -5.61 25.75 10.08
C ILE A 570 -5.36 25.21 11.51
N PRO A 571 -6.12 24.23 11.99
CA PRO A 571 -5.94 23.62 13.31
C PRO A 571 -4.80 22.59 13.33
N ALA A 572 -3.69 22.87 12.64
CA ALA A 572 -2.52 22.01 12.53
C ALA A 572 -1.23 22.83 12.50
N GLY A 573 -0.10 22.23 12.85
CA GLY A 573 1.20 22.88 12.90
C GLY A 573 1.18 24.10 13.80
N THR A 574 1.76 25.21 13.35
CA THR A 574 1.81 26.49 14.09
C THR A 574 0.45 27.17 14.27
N GLY A 575 -0.61 26.65 13.64
CA GLY A 575 -1.97 27.17 13.78
C GLY A 575 -2.70 26.71 15.04
N ILE A 576 -2.12 25.82 15.83
CA ILE A 576 -2.70 25.32 17.08
C ILE A 576 -2.65 26.40 18.16
N LYS A 577 -3.65 26.39 19.03
CA LYS A 577 -3.75 27.36 20.13
C LYS A 577 -2.48 27.42 20.98
N ASN A 578 -1.88 26.30 21.29
CA ASN A 578 -0.67 26.20 22.11
C ASN A 578 0.52 26.99 21.57
N TYR A 579 0.61 27.21 20.25
CA TYR A 579 1.64 28.05 19.64
C TYR A 579 1.25 29.54 19.55
N ARG A 580 -0.03 29.87 19.76
CA ARG A 580 -0.53 31.25 19.72
C ARG A 580 -0.60 31.90 21.09
N ASP A 581 -0.93 31.10 22.10
CA ASP A 581 -1.10 31.56 23.49
C ASP A 581 0.23 31.45 24.27
N VAL A 582 1.37 31.67 23.58
CA VAL A 582 2.71 31.68 24.20
C VAL A 582 3.03 33.12 24.63
N ASP A 583 3.07 33.36 25.92
CA ASP A 583 3.67 34.57 26.48
C ASP A 583 5.19 34.44 26.37
N TYR A 584 5.84 35.46 25.85
CA TYR A 584 7.29 35.50 25.75
C TYR A 584 7.83 36.66 26.57
N GLU A 585 8.82 36.39 27.39
CA GLU A 585 9.62 37.39 28.06
C GLU A 585 10.89 37.62 27.25
N LEU A 586 11.15 38.86 26.86
CA LEU A 586 12.42 39.25 26.27
C LEU A 586 13.51 39.09 27.33
N LYS A 587 14.47 38.21 27.13
CA LYS A 587 15.67 38.17 27.95
C LYS A 587 16.44 39.47 27.71
N THR A 588 16.50 40.31 28.70
CA THR A 588 17.20 41.61 28.69
C THR A 588 18.73 41.46 28.47
N GLU A 589 19.27 40.26 28.55
CA GLU A 589 20.69 39.95 28.31
C GLU A 589 21.18 40.29 26.89
N PHE A 590 20.27 40.52 25.93
CA PHE A 590 20.63 40.94 24.57
C PHE A 590 20.46 42.45 24.31
N MET A 591 20.15 43.25 25.35
CA MET A 591 19.97 44.71 25.22
C MET A 591 21.23 45.53 25.47
N ASP A 592 22.37 44.90 25.77
CA ASP A 592 23.65 45.56 25.98
C ASP A 592 24.54 45.65 24.72
N GLU A 593 24.00 45.35 23.55
CA GLU A 593 24.67 45.73 22.30
C GLU A 593 24.39 47.21 22.03
N GLU A 594 25.46 48.00 21.95
CA GLU A 594 25.45 49.42 21.64
C GLU A 594 24.46 49.78 20.53
N PRO A 595 23.74 50.89 20.63
CA PRO A 595 22.82 51.29 19.57
C PRO A 595 23.60 51.44 18.26
N LEU A 596 23.33 50.54 17.33
CA LEU A 596 23.83 50.66 15.98
C LEU A 596 23.46 52.05 15.48
N GLU A 597 24.48 52.84 15.08
CA GLU A 597 24.26 54.15 14.46
C GLU A 597 23.20 54.01 13.37
N PRO A 598 22.28 54.97 13.23
CA PRO A 598 21.23 54.88 12.22
C PRO A 598 21.87 54.84 10.84
N VAL A 599 21.94 53.65 10.26
CA VAL A 599 22.33 53.48 8.86
C VAL A 599 21.27 54.21 8.04
N SER A 600 21.66 55.31 7.37
CA SER A 600 20.77 55.99 6.46
C SER A 600 20.33 54.99 5.38
N TYR A 601 19.10 54.55 5.49
CA TYR A 601 18.50 53.72 4.44
C TYR A 601 18.38 54.56 3.17
N THR A 602 19.34 54.41 2.27
CA THR A 602 19.07 54.70 0.87
C THR A 602 18.01 53.71 0.45
N HIS A 603 16.83 54.20 0.09
CA HIS A 603 15.71 53.39 -0.39
C HIS A 603 16.16 52.56 -1.56
N LEU A 604 16.44 51.29 -1.35
CA LEU A 604 16.42 50.25 -2.38
C LEU A 604 14.95 49.98 -2.69
N THR A 605 14.38 50.78 -3.59
CA THR A 605 13.13 50.42 -4.22
C THR A 605 13.39 49.14 -5.03
N LEU A 606 12.80 48.04 -4.61
CA LEU A 606 12.71 46.81 -5.43
C LEU A 606 12.13 47.20 -6.80
N PRO A 607 12.71 46.75 -7.91
CA PRO A 607 12.16 46.99 -9.23
C PRO A 607 10.79 46.31 -9.33
N THR A 608 9.77 47.14 -9.55
CA THR A 608 8.36 46.74 -9.64
C THR A 608 7.97 46.20 -11.03
N LYS A 609 8.92 45.81 -11.87
CA LYS A 609 8.62 45.18 -13.18
C LYS A 609 9.50 43.94 -13.38
N LEU A 610 8.92 42.80 -13.25
CA LEU A 610 9.32 41.57 -13.91
C LEU A 610 8.69 41.63 -15.31
N GLU A 611 9.44 42.06 -16.32
CA GLU A 611 9.08 41.80 -17.71
C GLU A 611 9.51 40.36 -18.01
N VAL A 612 8.51 39.49 -18.17
CA VAL A 612 8.72 38.15 -18.74
C VAL A 612 8.66 38.32 -20.24
N GLU A 613 9.78 38.32 -20.91
CA GLU A 613 9.84 38.04 -22.34
C GLU A 613 9.57 36.56 -22.58
N ILE A 614 8.66 36.30 -23.54
CA ILE A 614 8.20 34.99 -24.02
C ILE A 614 9.27 34.33 -24.90
#